data_f40d536623b6716032ab77db826afc5a
#
_entry.id   f40d536623b6716032ab77db826afc5a
#
_cell.length_a   1.000
_cell.length_b   1.000
_cell.length_c   1.000
_cell.angle_alpha   90.00
_cell.angle_beta   90.00
_cell.angle_gamma   90.00
#
_symmetry.space_group_name_H-M   'P 1'
#
loop_
_entity.id
_entity.type
_entity.pdbx_description
1 polymer ?
#
loop_
_entity_poly.entity_id
_entity_poly.type
_entity_poly.pdbx_seq_one_letter_code
_entity_poly.pdbx_strand_id
1 'polypeptide(L)'
;MKKIVLGFSGGLDTSYCVKYFTEEKGYEVHSIIVNTGGFSEEELKHTEEHAYKLGVSSHTTVNAVKGYYERIIKYLVFGNVLKNNTYPLSVSAERLVQALHIAEHVKALNADAVAHGSTGAGNDQVRFDMIFHIMIPGVEIITPIRDMKLSREEEIAYLKSKGAQMNFEKAAYSINKGLWGTSVGGKETLSSNGMLPEEAWPTQVTEQGEKNISLRFIKGELFEVDDKKFDHPADAIQYLQ
;
A
#
# COMPACT_ATOMS: atom_id res chain seq x y z
N MET A 1 26.22 -12.07 0.79
CA MET A 1 24.80 -12.40 0.50
C MET A 1 24.20 -11.17 -0.15
N LYS A 2 23.40 -11.31 -1.20
CA LYS A 2 22.79 -10.17 -1.89
C LYS A 2 21.71 -9.54 -1.00
N LYS A 3 21.78 -8.22 -0.79
CA LYS A 3 20.76 -7.48 -0.02
C LYS A 3 19.65 -7.01 -0.93
N ILE A 4 18.40 -7.26 -0.53
CA ILE A 4 17.22 -6.80 -1.25
C ILE A 4 16.28 -6.06 -0.31
N VAL A 5 15.79 -4.89 -0.75
CA VAL A 5 14.70 -4.17 -0.08
C VAL A 5 13.39 -4.53 -0.74
N LEU A 6 12.42 -4.99 0.04
CA LEU A 6 11.09 -5.37 -0.43
C LEU A 6 10.02 -4.43 0.13
N GLY A 7 9.27 -3.77 -0.74
CA GLY A 7 8.01 -3.13 -0.36
C GLY A 7 7.02 -4.18 0.11
N PHE A 8 6.67 -4.16 1.41
CA PHE A 8 5.94 -5.23 2.08
C PHE A 8 4.63 -4.73 2.67
N SER A 9 3.52 -5.30 2.26
CA SER A 9 2.17 -4.97 2.75
C SER A 9 1.58 -6.02 3.70
N GLY A 10 2.27 -7.14 3.90
CA GLY A 10 1.74 -8.30 4.63
C GLY A 10 0.72 -9.14 3.85
N GLY A 11 0.42 -8.76 2.60
CA GLY A 11 -0.47 -9.50 1.71
C GLY A 11 0.18 -10.73 1.08
N LEU A 12 -0.62 -11.47 0.29
CA LEU A 12 -0.21 -12.73 -0.36
C LEU A 12 1.07 -12.54 -1.18
N ASP A 13 1.03 -11.64 -2.16
CA ASP A 13 2.09 -11.42 -3.15
C ASP A 13 3.42 -11.05 -2.47
N THR A 14 3.37 -10.15 -1.48
CA THR A 14 4.59 -9.73 -0.77
C THR A 14 5.11 -10.80 0.20
N SER A 15 4.23 -11.62 0.78
CA SER A 15 4.61 -12.78 1.59
C SER A 15 5.29 -13.86 0.76
N TYR A 16 4.77 -14.10 -0.45
CA TYR A 16 5.44 -14.95 -1.44
C TYR A 16 6.85 -14.44 -1.75
N CYS A 17 6.99 -13.14 -2.03
CA CYS A 17 8.30 -12.54 -2.33
C CYS A 17 9.31 -12.76 -1.21
N VAL A 18 8.93 -12.60 0.07
CA VAL A 18 9.83 -12.86 1.20
C VAL A 18 10.35 -14.29 1.15
N LYS A 19 9.44 -15.28 1.10
CA LYS A 19 9.82 -16.70 1.08
C LYS A 19 10.67 -17.07 -0.13
N TYR A 20 10.32 -16.55 -1.29
CA TYR A 20 11.09 -16.77 -2.52
C TYR A 20 12.51 -16.23 -2.42
N PHE A 21 12.67 -15.00 -1.93
CA PHE A 21 14.02 -14.42 -1.81
C PHE A 21 14.86 -15.06 -0.73
N THR A 22 14.26 -15.40 0.42
CA THR A 22 15.00 -16.03 1.53
C THR A 22 15.38 -17.48 1.24
N GLU A 23 14.43 -18.28 0.76
CA GLU A 23 14.61 -19.74 0.68
C GLU A 23 15.12 -20.21 -0.70
N GLU A 24 14.68 -19.59 -1.81
CA GLU A 24 15.11 -20.00 -3.14
C GLU A 24 16.33 -19.23 -3.65
N LYS A 25 16.44 -17.95 -3.27
CA LYS A 25 17.55 -17.09 -3.72
C LYS A 25 18.67 -16.94 -2.70
N GLY A 26 18.41 -17.22 -1.42
CA GLY A 26 19.37 -17.02 -0.35
C GLY A 26 19.76 -15.55 -0.17
N TYR A 27 18.81 -14.61 -0.39
CA TYR A 27 19.05 -13.19 -0.23
C TYR A 27 18.80 -12.73 1.21
N GLU A 28 19.48 -11.66 1.60
CA GLU A 28 19.21 -10.94 2.83
C GLU A 28 18.05 -9.95 2.56
N VAL A 29 16.85 -10.28 3.05
CA VAL A 29 15.62 -9.52 2.77
C VAL A 29 15.38 -8.47 3.86
N HIS A 30 15.32 -7.21 3.46
CA HIS A 30 14.93 -6.08 4.29
C HIS A 30 13.57 -5.60 3.83
N SER A 31 12.52 -5.83 4.64
CA SER A 31 11.17 -5.40 4.29
C SER A 31 10.88 -3.99 4.80
N ILE A 32 10.08 -3.25 4.03
CA ILE A 32 9.63 -1.90 4.40
C ILE A 32 8.14 -1.74 4.12
N ILE A 33 7.38 -1.27 5.11
CA ILE A 33 6.01 -0.79 4.94
C ILE A 33 5.97 0.72 5.06
N VAL A 34 5.30 1.36 4.11
CA VAL A 34 5.11 2.82 4.11
C VAL A 34 3.63 3.11 4.37
N ASN A 35 3.32 3.52 5.60
CA ASN A 35 1.96 3.88 6.00
C ASN A 35 1.59 5.26 5.46
N THR A 36 0.64 5.28 4.55
CA THR A 36 0.03 6.47 3.94
C THR A 36 -1.37 6.78 4.50
N GLY A 37 -1.69 6.22 5.68
CA GLY A 37 -2.95 6.42 6.41
C GLY A 37 -3.94 5.25 6.30
N GLY A 38 -3.52 4.12 5.72
CA GLY A 38 -4.35 2.93 5.54
C GLY A 38 -4.20 1.87 6.62
N PHE A 39 -3.23 2.02 7.53
CA PHE A 39 -2.94 1.04 8.57
C PHE A 39 -3.03 1.67 9.96
N SER A 40 -3.67 0.97 10.89
CA SER A 40 -3.59 1.26 12.32
C SER A 40 -2.25 0.81 12.90
N GLU A 41 -1.92 1.27 14.10
CA GLU A 41 -0.69 0.85 14.79
C GLU A 41 -0.67 -0.67 15.08
N GLU A 42 -1.83 -1.25 15.38
CA GLU A 42 -1.97 -2.68 15.61
C GLU A 42 -1.72 -3.49 14.33
N GLU A 43 -2.29 -3.05 13.20
CA GLU A 43 -2.05 -3.66 11.89
C GLU A 43 -0.58 -3.57 11.48
N LEU A 44 0.08 -2.44 11.72
CA LEU A 44 1.51 -2.27 11.43
C LEU A 44 2.36 -3.22 12.27
N LYS A 45 2.07 -3.34 13.57
CA LYS A 45 2.77 -4.28 14.46
C LYS A 45 2.56 -5.74 14.02
N HIS A 46 1.34 -6.10 13.67
CA HIS A 46 1.03 -7.45 13.16
C HIS A 46 1.79 -7.73 11.84
N THR A 47 1.88 -6.73 10.96
CA THR A 47 2.61 -6.85 9.69
C THR A 47 4.11 -7.03 9.93
N GLU A 48 4.69 -6.32 10.88
CA GLU A 48 6.08 -6.49 11.29
C GLU A 48 6.34 -7.90 11.84
N GLU A 49 5.51 -8.38 12.78
CA GLU A 49 5.60 -9.74 13.31
C GLU A 49 5.49 -10.81 12.22
N HIS A 50 4.59 -10.59 11.26
CA HIS A 50 4.42 -11.47 10.11
C HIS A 50 5.67 -11.48 9.22
N ALA A 51 6.26 -10.32 8.94
CA ALA A 51 7.49 -10.23 8.16
C ALA A 51 8.62 -11.05 8.78
N TYR A 52 8.86 -10.92 10.09
CA TYR A 52 9.88 -11.71 10.78
C TYR A 52 9.59 -13.22 10.78
N LYS A 53 8.32 -13.63 10.93
CA LYS A 53 7.93 -15.05 10.81
C LYS A 53 8.19 -15.62 9.42
N LEU A 54 8.14 -14.79 8.38
CA LEU A 54 8.46 -15.21 7.01
C LEU A 54 9.97 -15.30 6.77
N GLY A 55 10.80 -14.68 7.61
CA GLY A 55 12.25 -14.80 7.56
C GLY A 55 13.00 -13.57 7.06
N VAL A 56 12.41 -12.36 7.15
CA VAL A 56 13.15 -11.14 6.82
C VAL A 56 14.27 -10.88 7.83
N SER A 57 15.37 -10.28 7.37
CA SER A 57 16.51 -9.88 8.21
C SER A 57 16.21 -8.63 9.01
N SER A 58 15.40 -7.71 8.46
CA SER A 58 14.86 -6.55 9.17
C SER A 58 13.54 -6.10 8.58
N HIS A 59 12.76 -5.40 9.39
CA HIS A 59 11.55 -4.71 8.97
C HIS A 59 11.62 -3.23 9.34
N THR A 60 11.12 -2.36 8.48
CA THR A 60 11.05 -0.93 8.73
C THR A 60 9.64 -0.43 8.46
N THR A 61 9.04 0.27 9.44
CA THR A 61 7.77 0.97 9.27
C THR A 61 8.02 2.46 9.13
N VAL A 62 7.51 3.06 8.04
CA VAL A 62 7.59 4.50 7.78
C VAL A 62 6.21 5.11 7.88
N ASN A 63 6.03 6.09 8.74
CA ASN A 63 4.81 6.92 8.77
C ASN A 63 4.95 8.07 7.78
N ALA A 64 4.29 7.95 6.64
CA ALA A 64 4.33 8.93 5.56
C ALA A 64 3.06 9.80 5.46
N VAL A 65 2.11 9.68 6.40
CA VAL A 65 0.78 10.31 6.33
C VAL A 65 0.85 11.82 6.11
N LYS A 66 1.57 12.54 6.97
CA LYS A 66 1.71 14.00 6.86
C LYS A 66 2.50 14.40 5.60
N GLY A 67 3.58 13.66 5.31
CA GLY A 67 4.36 13.88 4.08
C GLY A 67 3.56 13.65 2.81
N TYR A 68 2.67 12.66 2.81
CA TYR A 68 1.76 12.40 1.69
C TYR A 68 0.76 13.56 1.48
N TYR A 69 0.18 14.07 2.56
CA TYR A 69 -0.67 15.26 2.49
C TYR A 69 0.10 16.45 1.92
N GLU A 70 1.23 16.81 2.53
CA GLU A 70 2.00 17.99 2.19
C GLU A 70 2.58 18.01 0.78
N ARG A 71 2.99 16.85 0.30
CA ARG A 71 3.64 16.74 -1.02
C ARG A 71 2.66 16.54 -2.17
N ILE A 72 1.48 15.94 -1.91
CA ILE A 72 0.57 15.52 -2.99
C ILE A 72 -0.87 15.93 -2.71
N ILE A 73 -1.50 15.45 -1.60
CA ILE A 73 -2.95 15.56 -1.44
C ILE A 73 -3.44 17.00 -1.48
N LYS A 74 -2.78 17.91 -0.76
CA LYS A 74 -3.20 19.31 -0.74
C LYS A 74 -3.24 19.95 -2.13
N TYR A 75 -2.33 19.56 -3.03
CA TYR A 75 -2.33 20.06 -4.40
C TYR A 75 -3.43 19.44 -5.27
N LEU A 76 -3.77 18.17 -5.02
CA LEU A 76 -4.93 17.53 -5.64
C LEU A 76 -6.24 18.22 -5.22
N VAL A 77 -6.34 18.58 -3.92
CA VAL A 77 -7.49 19.32 -3.37
C VAL A 77 -7.55 20.72 -3.97
N PHE A 78 -6.46 21.50 -3.92
CA PHE A 78 -6.41 22.87 -4.42
C PHE A 78 -6.68 22.96 -5.92
N GLY A 79 -6.18 21.99 -6.68
CA GLY A 79 -6.39 21.91 -8.12
C GLY A 79 -7.70 21.25 -8.53
N ASN A 80 -8.50 20.75 -7.57
CA ASN A 80 -9.68 19.91 -7.84
C ASN A 80 -9.40 18.83 -8.90
N VAL A 81 -8.28 18.11 -8.71
CA VAL A 81 -7.76 17.18 -9.72
C VAL A 81 -8.53 15.87 -9.68
N LEU A 82 -9.35 15.64 -10.70
CA LEU A 82 -10.10 14.41 -10.89
C LEU A 82 -9.80 13.83 -12.29
N LYS A 83 -9.28 12.60 -12.32
CA LYS A 83 -9.15 11.88 -13.59
C LYS A 83 -10.55 11.49 -14.10
N ASN A 84 -10.88 11.87 -15.34
CA ASN A 84 -12.19 11.66 -15.95
C ASN A 84 -13.37 12.24 -15.13
N ASN A 85 -13.13 13.33 -14.41
CA ASN A 85 -14.10 14.00 -13.53
C ASN A 85 -14.68 13.10 -12.41
N THR A 86 -14.03 12.00 -12.07
CA THR A 86 -14.51 11.03 -11.08
C THR A 86 -13.43 10.55 -10.12
N TYR A 87 -12.29 10.13 -10.63
CA TYR A 87 -11.26 9.48 -9.82
C TYR A 87 -10.27 10.47 -9.21
N PRO A 88 -10.19 10.61 -7.86
CA PRO A 88 -9.35 11.59 -7.18
C PRO A 88 -7.87 11.19 -7.09
N LEU A 89 -7.41 10.24 -7.90
CA LEU A 89 -6.03 9.74 -7.96
C LEU A 89 -5.51 9.12 -6.65
N SER A 90 -6.38 8.64 -5.77
CA SER A 90 -6.03 8.14 -4.44
C SER A 90 -4.88 7.11 -4.45
N VAL A 91 -5.10 5.95 -5.04
CA VAL A 91 -4.08 4.87 -5.11
C VAL A 91 -2.88 5.29 -5.96
N SER A 92 -3.11 6.03 -7.05
CA SER A 92 -2.02 6.48 -7.95
C SER A 92 -1.00 7.35 -7.22
N ALA A 93 -1.48 8.31 -6.44
CA ALA A 93 -0.65 9.25 -5.70
C ALA A 93 0.07 8.57 -4.53
N GLU A 94 -0.62 7.65 -3.85
CA GLU A 94 -0.10 6.87 -2.75
C GLU A 94 1.13 6.04 -3.15
N ARG A 95 1.05 5.33 -4.29
CA ARG A 95 2.16 4.50 -4.78
C ARG A 95 3.44 5.28 -5.05
N LEU A 96 3.32 6.54 -5.47
CA LEU A 96 4.50 7.40 -5.68
C LEU A 96 5.22 7.68 -4.35
N VAL A 97 4.47 7.98 -3.29
CA VAL A 97 5.06 8.22 -1.96
C VAL A 97 5.70 6.96 -1.41
N GLN A 98 5.02 5.82 -1.55
CA GLN A 98 5.56 4.53 -1.12
C GLN A 98 6.87 4.21 -1.86
N ALA A 99 6.90 4.36 -3.18
CA ALA A 99 8.10 4.10 -3.98
C ALA A 99 9.28 5.01 -3.61
N LEU A 100 9.02 6.31 -3.32
CA LEU A 100 10.04 7.25 -2.88
C LEU A 100 10.72 6.79 -1.58
N HIS A 101 9.94 6.44 -0.55
CA HIS A 101 10.49 5.97 0.73
C HIS A 101 11.19 4.63 0.62
N ILE A 102 10.70 3.71 -0.23
CA ILE A 102 11.39 2.45 -0.53
C ILE A 102 12.75 2.74 -1.18
N ALA A 103 12.81 3.64 -2.17
CA ALA A 103 14.06 4.01 -2.83
C ALA A 103 15.06 4.70 -1.87
N GLU A 104 14.58 5.55 -0.97
CA GLU A 104 15.39 6.16 0.10
C GLU A 104 15.97 5.07 1.02
N HIS A 105 15.20 4.06 1.38
CA HIS A 105 15.63 2.95 2.21
C HIS A 105 16.67 2.06 1.50
N VAL A 106 16.50 1.82 0.20
CA VAL A 106 17.52 1.13 -0.64
C VAL A 106 18.86 1.84 -0.56
N LYS A 107 18.88 3.16 -0.70
CA LYS A 107 20.11 3.97 -0.58
C LYS A 107 20.71 3.88 0.81
N ALA A 108 19.90 3.99 1.85
CA ALA A 108 20.35 3.97 3.24
C ALA A 108 21.02 2.63 3.61
N LEU A 109 20.52 1.52 3.09
CA LEU A 109 21.08 0.19 3.31
C LEU A 109 22.19 -0.18 2.31
N ASN A 110 22.41 0.64 1.29
CA ASN A 110 23.26 0.29 0.15
C ASN A 110 22.91 -1.10 -0.40
N ALA A 111 21.60 -1.33 -0.64
CA ALA A 111 21.10 -2.61 -1.08
C ALA A 111 21.38 -2.86 -2.58
N ASP A 112 21.59 -4.11 -2.94
CA ASP A 112 21.91 -4.53 -4.32
C ASP A 112 20.69 -4.55 -5.24
N ALA A 113 19.50 -4.74 -4.64
CA ALA A 113 18.26 -4.85 -5.38
C ALA A 113 17.06 -4.27 -4.61
N VAL A 114 15.99 -3.96 -5.34
CA VAL A 114 14.69 -3.58 -4.83
C VAL A 114 13.60 -4.49 -5.41
N ALA A 115 12.57 -4.77 -4.62
CA ALA A 115 11.46 -5.60 -5.06
C ALA A 115 10.10 -5.04 -4.66
N HIS A 116 9.08 -5.42 -5.41
CA HIS A 116 7.67 -5.23 -5.09
C HIS A 116 6.84 -6.42 -5.58
N GLY A 117 5.67 -6.64 -4.95
CA GLY A 117 4.74 -7.72 -5.28
C GLY A 117 3.67 -7.38 -6.32
N SER A 118 3.85 -6.32 -7.10
CA SER A 118 2.81 -5.93 -8.09
C SER A 118 2.77 -6.90 -9.27
N THR A 119 1.53 -7.23 -9.68
CA THR A 119 1.28 -8.05 -10.88
C THR A 119 1.50 -7.24 -12.16
N GLY A 120 1.59 -7.94 -13.31
CA GLY A 120 1.71 -7.29 -14.63
C GLY A 120 0.42 -6.65 -15.15
N ALA A 121 -0.74 -6.95 -14.55
CA ALA A 121 -2.04 -6.48 -15.03
C ALA A 121 -2.38 -5.04 -14.61
N GLY A 122 -1.82 -4.58 -13.47
CA GLY A 122 -2.11 -3.25 -12.91
C GLY A 122 -1.10 -2.18 -13.30
N ASN A 123 -1.43 -0.92 -12.96
CA ASN A 123 -0.54 0.24 -13.16
C ASN A 123 0.46 0.45 -12.00
N ASP A 124 0.33 -0.28 -10.88
CA ASP A 124 1.17 -0.08 -9.72
C ASP A 124 2.64 -0.41 -10.01
N GLN A 125 2.88 -1.48 -10.76
CA GLN A 125 4.22 -1.83 -11.24
C GLN A 125 4.91 -0.67 -11.97
N VAL A 126 4.18 0.00 -12.86
CA VAL A 126 4.73 1.14 -13.65
C VAL A 126 5.11 2.29 -12.72
N ARG A 127 4.32 2.55 -11.69
CA ARG A 127 4.58 3.63 -10.73
C ARG A 127 5.80 3.35 -9.87
N PHE A 128 5.94 2.12 -9.37
CA PHE A 128 7.12 1.69 -8.62
C PHE A 128 8.37 1.72 -9.49
N ASP A 129 8.33 1.06 -10.64
CA ASP A 129 9.48 0.97 -11.55
C ASP A 129 9.95 2.36 -12.00
N MET A 130 9.01 3.27 -12.34
CA MET A 130 9.35 4.64 -12.74
C MET A 130 10.14 5.37 -11.65
N ILE A 131 9.68 5.32 -10.41
CA ILE A 131 10.36 5.99 -9.30
C ILE A 131 11.71 5.32 -9.01
N PHE A 132 11.79 4.00 -9.06
CA PHE A 132 13.05 3.29 -8.83
C PHE A 132 14.09 3.60 -9.90
N HIS A 133 13.71 3.64 -11.17
CA HIS A 133 14.64 4.04 -12.25
C HIS A 133 15.15 5.47 -12.09
N ILE A 134 14.34 6.38 -11.58
CA ILE A 134 14.72 7.79 -11.37
C ILE A 134 15.59 7.93 -10.11
N MET A 135 15.18 7.32 -9.00
CA MET A 135 15.76 7.57 -7.69
C MET A 135 16.98 6.71 -7.37
N ILE A 136 17.03 5.50 -7.92
CA ILE A 136 18.07 4.49 -7.67
C ILE A 136 18.53 3.84 -8.99
N PRO A 137 19.02 4.66 -9.95
CA PRO A 137 19.45 4.15 -11.24
C PRO A 137 20.58 3.13 -11.06
N GLY A 138 20.46 2.01 -11.77
CA GLY A 138 21.44 0.91 -11.69
C GLY A 138 21.20 -0.12 -10.59
N VAL A 139 20.25 0.11 -9.68
CA VAL A 139 19.78 -0.92 -8.75
C VAL A 139 18.85 -1.89 -9.49
N GLU A 140 19.06 -3.18 -9.30
CA GLU A 140 18.22 -4.21 -9.94
C GLU A 140 16.80 -4.21 -9.35
N ILE A 141 15.78 -4.17 -10.22
CA ILE A 141 14.37 -4.29 -9.83
C ILE A 141 13.93 -5.73 -10.06
N ILE A 142 13.46 -6.41 -9.02
CA ILE A 142 13.06 -7.83 -9.08
C ILE A 142 11.59 -7.97 -8.69
N THR A 143 10.79 -8.55 -9.59
CA THR A 143 9.33 -8.62 -9.45
C THR A 143 8.81 -10.03 -9.72
N PRO A 144 8.99 -10.98 -8.78
CA PRO A 144 8.72 -12.40 -9.03
C PRO A 144 7.29 -12.67 -9.50
N ILE A 145 6.31 -12.00 -8.91
CA ILE A 145 4.89 -12.20 -9.25
C ILE A 145 4.63 -11.86 -10.72
N ARG A 146 5.13 -10.71 -11.17
CA ARG A 146 5.01 -10.26 -12.56
C ARG A 146 5.81 -11.12 -13.52
N ASP A 147 7.06 -11.36 -13.18
CA ASP A 147 8.03 -11.95 -14.10
C ASP A 147 7.72 -13.44 -14.35
N MET A 148 7.24 -14.14 -13.34
CA MET A 148 6.81 -15.54 -13.44
C MET A 148 5.32 -15.70 -13.76
N LYS A 149 4.56 -14.59 -13.82
CA LYS A 149 3.10 -14.58 -14.09
C LYS A 149 2.31 -15.50 -13.15
N LEU A 150 2.66 -15.45 -11.87
CA LEU A 150 2.06 -16.33 -10.87
C LEU A 150 0.56 -16.04 -10.69
N SER A 151 -0.20 -17.12 -10.58
CA SER A 151 -1.59 -17.08 -10.13
C SER A 151 -1.65 -17.07 -8.59
N ARG A 152 -2.78 -16.60 -8.05
CA ARG A 152 -3.01 -16.63 -6.60
C ARG A 152 -2.97 -18.03 -6.01
N GLU A 153 -3.47 -19.00 -6.75
CA GLU A 153 -3.48 -20.40 -6.38
C GLU A 153 -2.05 -20.94 -6.25
N GLU A 154 -1.17 -20.59 -7.17
CA GLU A 154 0.24 -20.99 -7.14
C GLU A 154 0.98 -20.34 -5.95
N GLU A 155 0.74 -19.05 -5.69
CA GLU A 155 1.30 -18.35 -4.52
C GLU A 155 0.83 -18.99 -3.21
N ILE A 156 -0.46 -19.29 -3.07
CA ILE A 156 -1.03 -19.96 -1.90
C ILE A 156 -0.42 -21.35 -1.72
N ALA A 157 -0.34 -22.14 -2.78
CA ALA A 157 0.23 -23.48 -2.73
C ALA A 157 1.70 -23.45 -2.31
N TYR A 158 2.49 -22.50 -2.85
CA TYR A 158 3.87 -22.29 -2.49
C TYR A 158 4.02 -21.93 -1.01
N LEU A 159 3.31 -20.90 -0.54
CA LEU A 159 3.37 -20.45 0.85
C LEU A 159 2.98 -21.55 1.84
N LYS A 160 1.94 -22.34 1.52
CA LYS A 160 1.56 -23.51 2.33
C LYS A 160 2.67 -24.55 2.37
N SER A 161 3.33 -24.83 1.26
CA SER A 161 4.43 -25.79 1.18
C SER A 161 5.65 -25.34 2.03
N LYS A 162 5.81 -24.03 2.21
CA LYS A 162 6.86 -23.42 3.05
C LYS A 162 6.42 -23.19 4.50
N GLY A 163 5.26 -23.69 4.91
CA GLY A 163 4.75 -23.58 6.26
C GLY A 163 4.34 -22.17 6.70
N ALA A 164 4.13 -21.26 5.76
CA ALA A 164 3.69 -19.91 6.06
C ALA A 164 2.26 -19.91 6.64
N GLN A 165 2.08 -19.22 7.75
CA GLN A 165 0.78 -19.09 8.42
C GLN A 165 0.18 -17.73 8.10
N MET A 166 -0.91 -17.71 7.32
CA MET A 166 -1.69 -16.52 7.02
C MET A 166 -3.14 -16.87 6.71
N ASN A 167 -4.04 -15.89 6.77
CA ASN A 167 -5.43 -16.11 6.39
C ASN A 167 -5.58 -16.02 4.87
N PHE A 168 -5.60 -17.17 4.20
CA PHE A 168 -5.73 -17.26 2.75
C PHE A 168 -7.14 -16.94 2.23
N GLU A 169 -8.19 -16.99 3.07
CA GLU A 169 -9.57 -16.71 2.65
C GLU A 169 -9.81 -15.21 2.40
N LYS A 170 -9.15 -14.34 3.18
CA LYS A 170 -9.23 -12.88 2.98
C LYS A 170 -8.56 -12.38 1.70
N ALA A 171 -7.84 -13.23 0.98
CA ALA A 171 -7.12 -12.88 -0.23
C ALA A 171 -8.03 -12.79 -1.49
N ALA A 172 -9.36 -12.89 -1.38
CA ALA A 172 -10.28 -12.81 -2.53
C ALA A 172 -10.33 -11.42 -3.17
N TYR A 173 -10.13 -10.37 -2.37
CA TYR A 173 -10.13 -8.97 -2.81
C TYR A 173 -8.76 -8.32 -2.62
N SER A 174 -8.42 -7.41 -3.53
CA SER A 174 -7.28 -6.51 -3.37
C SER A 174 -7.79 -5.18 -2.84
N ILE A 175 -7.46 -4.88 -1.59
CA ILE A 175 -7.89 -3.65 -0.92
C ILE A 175 -6.70 -2.72 -0.79
N ASN A 176 -6.85 -1.49 -1.32
CA ASN A 176 -5.89 -0.41 -1.13
C ASN A 176 -6.58 0.68 -0.32
N LYS A 177 -6.13 0.89 0.90
CA LYS A 177 -6.65 1.88 1.84
C LYS A 177 -5.54 2.89 2.18
N GLY A 178 -5.86 4.16 2.13
CA GLY A 178 -4.92 5.25 2.46
C GLY A 178 -5.66 6.52 2.83
N LEU A 179 -4.91 7.55 3.20
CA LEU A 179 -5.46 8.85 3.62
C LEU A 179 -6.43 9.48 2.60
N TRP A 180 -6.26 9.21 1.31
CA TRP A 180 -7.03 9.86 0.23
C TRP A 180 -8.06 8.92 -0.41
N GLY A 181 -8.43 7.86 0.27
CA GLY A 181 -9.50 6.96 -0.12
C GLY A 181 -9.12 5.50 -0.17
N THR A 182 -10.15 4.69 -0.38
CA THR A 182 -10.06 3.23 -0.46
C THR A 182 -10.49 2.76 -1.84
N SER A 183 -9.76 1.80 -2.39
CA SER A 183 -10.22 1.06 -3.57
C SER A 183 -10.24 -0.44 -3.29
N VAL A 184 -11.29 -1.10 -3.76
CA VAL A 184 -11.47 -2.54 -3.65
C VAL A 184 -11.58 -3.10 -5.05
N GLY A 185 -10.79 -4.12 -5.37
CA GLY A 185 -10.79 -4.81 -6.65
C GLY A 185 -10.68 -6.32 -6.47
N GLY A 186 -11.00 -7.07 -7.50
CA GLY A 186 -10.97 -8.53 -7.51
C GLY A 186 -12.28 -9.11 -8.03
N LYS A 187 -12.44 -10.39 -7.90
CA LYS A 187 -13.60 -11.22 -8.24
C LYS A 187 -14.67 -10.56 -9.15
N GLU A 188 -15.66 -9.83 -8.56
CA GLU A 188 -16.78 -9.24 -9.30
C GLU A 188 -16.36 -8.06 -10.16
N THR A 189 -15.29 -7.34 -9.80
CA THR A 189 -14.80 -6.16 -10.53
C THR A 189 -13.86 -6.50 -11.70
N LEU A 190 -13.66 -7.76 -12.01
CA LEU A 190 -12.90 -8.21 -13.18
C LEU A 190 -13.66 -7.98 -14.49
N SER A 191 -14.96 -7.73 -14.41
CA SER A 191 -15.80 -7.37 -15.55
C SER A 191 -16.67 -6.16 -15.21
N SER A 192 -17.23 -5.51 -16.23
CA SER A 192 -18.16 -4.38 -16.07
C SER A 192 -19.60 -4.81 -15.76
N ASN A 193 -19.87 -6.11 -15.70
CA ASN A 193 -21.22 -6.65 -15.54
C ASN A 193 -21.63 -6.87 -14.07
N GLY A 194 -20.67 -6.86 -13.15
CA GLY A 194 -20.89 -7.09 -11.73
C GLY A 194 -20.71 -5.83 -10.89
N MET A 195 -21.41 -5.77 -9.79
CA MET A 195 -21.21 -4.77 -8.74
C MET A 195 -20.42 -5.42 -7.59
N LEU A 196 -19.61 -4.61 -6.90
CA LEU A 196 -18.94 -5.05 -5.69
C LEU A 196 -20.00 -5.29 -4.60
N PRO A 197 -20.02 -6.48 -3.95
CA PRO A 197 -20.96 -6.74 -2.87
C PRO A 197 -20.59 -5.94 -1.62
N GLU A 198 -21.60 -5.64 -0.79
CA GLU A 198 -21.43 -4.78 0.40
C GLU A 198 -20.36 -5.33 1.35
N GLU A 199 -20.34 -6.63 1.56
CA GLU A 199 -19.39 -7.32 2.44
C GLU A 199 -17.91 -7.24 2.00
N ALA A 200 -17.66 -6.85 0.75
CA ALA A 200 -16.29 -6.66 0.23
C ALA A 200 -15.64 -5.34 0.71
N TRP A 201 -16.44 -4.40 1.21
CA TRP A 201 -15.92 -3.16 1.74
C TRP A 201 -15.25 -3.38 3.11
N PRO A 202 -14.08 -2.80 3.36
CA PRO A 202 -13.37 -2.97 4.64
C PRO A 202 -14.06 -2.31 5.83
N THR A 203 -14.95 -1.36 5.57
CA THR A 203 -15.79 -0.68 6.56
C THR A 203 -17.24 -0.70 6.10
N GLN A 204 -18.16 -1.01 7.02
CA GLN A 204 -19.58 -1.07 6.78
C GLN A 204 -20.27 0.19 7.29
N VAL A 205 -21.31 0.65 6.59
CA VAL A 205 -22.15 1.75 7.08
C VAL A 205 -23.00 1.24 8.24
N THR A 206 -22.78 1.81 9.42
CA THR A 206 -23.51 1.43 10.65
C THR A 206 -24.58 2.44 11.06
N GLU A 207 -24.39 3.70 10.67
CA GLU A 207 -25.32 4.78 10.98
C GLU A 207 -26.53 4.77 10.03
N GLN A 208 -27.69 5.10 10.58
CA GLN A 208 -28.93 5.25 9.79
C GLN A 208 -29.42 6.69 9.88
N GLY A 209 -29.82 7.24 8.73
CA GLY A 209 -30.30 8.61 8.61
C GLY A 209 -29.25 9.62 8.17
N GLU A 210 -29.66 10.88 8.12
CA GLU A 210 -28.81 11.99 7.72
C GLU A 210 -28.04 12.56 8.91
N LYS A 211 -26.77 12.88 8.70
CA LYS A 211 -25.94 13.59 9.66
C LYS A 211 -25.38 14.86 9.02
N ASN A 212 -25.62 15.99 9.64
CA ASN A 212 -25.01 17.25 9.26
C ASN A 212 -23.63 17.36 9.91
N ILE A 213 -22.63 17.70 9.12
CA ILE A 213 -21.26 17.98 9.59
C ILE A 213 -20.85 19.39 9.16
N SER A 214 -20.12 20.08 10.02
CA SER A 214 -19.54 21.39 9.75
C SER A 214 -18.04 21.23 9.48
N LEU A 215 -17.59 21.76 8.34
CA LEU A 215 -16.16 21.71 7.96
C LEU A 215 -15.63 23.13 7.90
N ARG A 216 -14.53 23.40 8.63
CA ARG A 216 -13.85 24.68 8.59
C ARG A 216 -12.52 24.59 7.92
N PHE A 217 -12.32 25.43 6.90
CA PHE A 217 -11.09 25.55 6.14
C PHE A 217 -10.35 26.83 6.51
N ILE A 218 -9.02 26.73 6.59
CA ILE A 218 -8.11 27.88 6.76
C ILE A 218 -7.18 27.87 5.55
N LYS A 219 -7.24 28.91 4.72
CA LYS A 219 -6.46 29.03 3.47
C LYS A 219 -6.62 27.82 2.53
N GLY A 220 -7.80 27.21 2.50
CA GLY A 220 -8.11 26.06 1.67
C GLY A 220 -7.77 24.69 2.27
N GLU A 221 -7.20 24.64 3.45
CA GLU A 221 -6.88 23.39 4.16
C GLU A 221 -7.88 23.12 5.30
N LEU A 222 -8.29 21.88 5.49
CA LEU A 222 -9.29 21.48 6.50
C LEU A 222 -8.64 21.39 7.89
N PHE A 223 -9.10 22.20 8.84
CA PHE A 223 -8.58 22.25 10.21
C PHE A 223 -9.61 21.97 11.31
N GLU A 224 -10.90 21.92 10.98
CA GLU A 224 -11.92 21.69 11.99
C GLU A 224 -13.08 20.90 11.38
N VAL A 225 -13.57 19.91 12.11
CA VAL A 225 -14.74 19.10 11.79
C VAL A 225 -15.67 19.19 12.98
N ASP A 226 -16.87 19.75 12.78
CA ASP A 226 -17.78 20.16 13.83
C ASP A 226 -17.05 21.13 14.80
N ASP A 227 -16.97 20.82 16.06
CA ASP A 227 -16.24 21.64 17.05
C ASP A 227 -14.83 21.12 17.35
N LYS A 228 -14.39 20.07 16.65
CA LYS A 228 -13.07 19.47 16.87
C LYS A 228 -12.02 20.08 15.94
N LYS A 229 -11.01 20.70 16.57
CA LYS A 229 -9.86 21.30 15.88
C LYS A 229 -8.71 20.32 15.75
N PHE A 230 -7.96 20.46 14.67
CA PHE A 230 -6.80 19.62 14.37
C PHE A 230 -5.59 20.51 14.09
N ASP A 231 -4.42 20.05 14.50
CA ASP A 231 -3.15 20.76 14.25
C ASP A 231 -2.65 20.56 12.82
N HIS A 232 -3.13 19.52 12.15
CA HIS A 232 -2.72 19.19 10.79
C HIS A 232 -3.92 18.69 9.96
N PRO A 233 -4.06 19.14 8.70
CA PRO A 233 -5.18 18.72 7.83
C PRO A 233 -5.29 17.21 7.60
N ALA A 234 -4.17 16.48 7.58
CA ALA A 234 -4.19 15.03 7.47
C ALA A 234 -4.94 14.35 8.64
N ASP A 235 -4.79 14.91 9.86
CA ASP A 235 -5.45 14.38 11.04
C ASP A 235 -6.98 14.61 10.97
N ALA A 236 -7.40 15.76 10.39
CA ALA A 236 -8.81 16.06 10.13
C ALA A 236 -9.42 15.12 9.07
N ILE A 237 -8.66 14.81 8.00
CA ILE A 237 -9.09 13.87 6.96
C ILE A 237 -9.21 12.45 7.54
N GLN A 238 -8.24 11.99 8.35
CA GLN A 238 -8.32 10.70 9.02
C GLN A 238 -9.52 10.60 9.97
N TYR A 239 -9.89 11.70 10.61
CA TYR A 239 -11.08 11.73 11.49
C TYR A 239 -12.39 11.59 10.73
N LEU A 240 -12.43 11.98 9.44
CA LEU A 240 -13.61 11.85 8.58
C LEU A 240 -13.76 10.46 7.94
N GLN A 241 -12.73 9.64 7.98
CA GLN A 241 -12.75 8.25 7.48
C GLN A 241 -13.47 7.31 8.44
#